data_333b54d6c676c6b4eda82f65e5784283
#
_entry.id   333b54d6c676c6b4eda82f65e5784283
#
_cell.length_a   1.000
_cell.length_b   1.000
_cell.length_c   1.000
_cell.angle_alpha   90.00
_cell.angle_beta   90.00
_cell.angle_gamma   90.00
#
_symmetry.space_group_name_H-M   'P 1'
#
loop_
_entity.id
_entity.type
_entity.pdbx_description
1 polymer ?
#
loop_
_entity_poly.entity_id
_entity_poly.type
_entity_poly.pdbx_seq_one_letter_code
_entity_poly.pdbx_strand_id
1 'polypeptide(L)'
;SHMGADLGRGRVRGDCIECPFHGWRYRPDGRCTHIPGGQEIPSRASQAVYPAVERHGLVFFFNGDEALFPLPFIFDAEPDDFVAAKPVEFTADCSWYMVAAHGYDSQHFETVHSRRLHAPLVVDCPTPFARRSTYTADVLGSAYYDRLLRRFAGPTVKITITTWGGTVVVITGHFANATSQFMICLRPVEDGKTECQVIPFARQARNPLAKWLLQPLTLWVRRLFTGGYLVAETEALGSPRYNPRSLIEADREMIEYFHWVANLPRSANAGPEVA
;
A
#
# COMPACT_ATOMS: atom_id res chain seq x y z
N SER A 1 4.51 23.26 -13.29
CA SER A 1 3.87 24.05 -14.37
C SER A 1 4.87 24.68 -15.34
N HIS A 2 5.86 25.44 -14.85
CA HIS A 2 6.82 26.09 -15.74
C HIS A 2 7.92 25.14 -16.18
N MET A 3 7.93 24.68 -17.43
CA MET A 3 8.94 23.84 -18.08
C MET A 3 9.19 22.48 -17.38
N GLY A 4 8.25 21.98 -16.59
CA GLY A 4 8.30 20.62 -16.02
C GLY A 4 9.41 20.34 -14.98
N ALA A 5 9.99 21.40 -14.37
CA ALA A 5 11.03 21.20 -13.37
C ALA A 5 10.50 20.49 -12.11
N ASP A 6 11.29 19.57 -11.60
CA ASP A 6 10.98 18.81 -10.38
C ASP A 6 11.03 19.71 -9.13
N LEU A 7 9.86 20.02 -8.57
CA LEU A 7 9.75 20.82 -7.34
C LEU A 7 10.24 20.07 -6.09
N GLY A 8 10.32 18.74 -6.12
CA GLY A 8 10.90 17.95 -5.04
C GLY A 8 12.37 18.27 -4.77
N ARG A 9 13.07 18.81 -5.77
CA ARG A 9 14.45 19.33 -5.65
C ARG A 9 14.51 20.81 -5.25
N GLY A 10 13.35 21.41 -5.02
CA GLY A 10 13.22 22.82 -4.64
C GLY A 10 13.64 23.09 -3.20
N ARG A 11 13.46 24.35 -2.78
CA ARG A 11 13.76 24.81 -1.43
C ARG A 11 12.52 25.40 -0.80
N VAL A 12 12.28 25.08 0.46
CA VAL A 12 11.23 25.73 1.25
C VAL A 12 11.68 27.16 1.57
N ARG A 13 10.82 28.14 1.24
CA ARG A 13 11.01 29.59 1.50
C ARG A 13 9.74 30.13 2.15
N GLY A 14 9.74 30.21 3.48
CA GLY A 14 8.55 30.52 4.26
C GLY A 14 7.51 29.43 4.09
N ASP A 15 6.32 29.77 3.63
CA ASP A 15 5.21 28.88 3.30
C ASP A 15 5.20 28.38 1.84
N CYS A 16 6.23 28.71 1.05
CA CYS A 16 6.32 28.38 -0.37
C CYS A 16 7.43 27.37 -0.65
N ILE A 17 7.28 26.63 -1.76
CA ILE A 17 8.36 25.89 -2.40
C ILE A 17 8.94 26.72 -3.56
N GLU A 18 10.25 26.91 -3.56
CA GLU A 18 10.99 27.64 -4.60
C GLU A 18 11.53 26.61 -5.62
N CYS A 19 11.13 26.79 -6.88
CA CYS A 19 11.58 25.94 -7.99
C CYS A 19 13.10 26.05 -8.17
N PRO A 20 13.83 24.92 -8.30
CA PRO A 20 15.29 24.96 -8.43
C PRO A 20 15.76 25.50 -9.78
N PHE A 21 14.88 25.55 -10.77
CA PHE A 21 15.25 25.96 -12.15
C PHE A 21 15.29 27.48 -12.33
N HIS A 22 14.15 28.18 -12.06
CA HIS A 22 14.06 29.61 -12.27
C HIS A 22 13.60 30.40 -11.04
N GLY A 23 13.59 29.82 -9.84
CA GLY A 23 13.24 30.50 -8.60
C GLY A 23 11.76 30.90 -8.44
N TRP A 24 10.86 30.35 -9.28
CA TRP A 24 9.43 30.56 -9.09
C TRP A 24 8.98 29.97 -7.78
N ARG A 25 8.09 30.66 -7.04
CA ARG A 25 7.61 30.18 -5.74
C ARG A 25 6.14 29.83 -5.79
N TYR A 26 5.81 28.67 -5.27
CA TYR A 26 4.45 28.13 -5.23
C TYR A 26 4.01 27.91 -3.78
N ARG A 27 2.80 28.35 -3.48
CA ARG A 27 2.16 28.13 -2.18
C ARG A 27 1.60 26.71 -2.08
N PRO A 28 1.17 26.26 -0.85
CA PRO A 28 0.52 24.96 -0.65
C PRO A 28 -0.77 24.78 -1.47
N ASP A 29 -1.46 25.87 -1.84
CA ASP A 29 -2.62 25.84 -2.74
C ASP A 29 -2.25 25.70 -4.24
N GLY A 30 -0.98 25.53 -4.54
CA GLY A 30 -0.43 25.36 -5.89
C GLY A 30 -0.22 26.65 -6.66
N ARG A 31 -0.68 27.81 -6.18
CA ARG A 31 -0.55 29.09 -6.91
C ARG A 31 0.87 29.62 -6.89
N CYS A 32 1.36 30.07 -8.03
CA CYS A 32 2.60 30.84 -8.11
C CYS A 32 2.41 32.21 -7.46
N THR A 33 3.32 32.61 -6.57
CA THR A 33 3.27 33.89 -5.86
C THR A 33 4.48 34.78 -6.10
N HIS A 34 5.52 34.24 -6.76
CA HIS A 34 6.72 35.00 -7.02
C HIS A 34 7.43 34.49 -8.29
N ILE A 35 7.81 35.42 -9.14
CA ILE A 35 8.70 35.20 -10.28
C ILE A 35 9.88 36.18 -10.13
N PRO A 36 11.14 35.73 -10.17
CA PRO A 36 12.30 36.60 -10.10
C PRO A 36 12.28 37.68 -11.22
N GLY A 37 12.82 38.86 -10.94
CA GLY A 37 12.83 39.95 -11.87
C GLY A 37 11.55 40.78 -11.95
N GLY A 38 10.59 40.55 -11.02
CA GLY A 38 9.36 41.35 -10.92
C GLY A 38 8.40 41.18 -12.10
N GLN A 39 8.48 40.03 -12.76
CA GLN A 39 7.59 39.69 -13.88
C GLN A 39 6.14 39.49 -13.38
N GLU A 40 5.18 39.85 -14.23
CA GLU A 40 3.77 39.59 -13.99
C GLU A 40 3.53 38.06 -13.94
N ILE A 41 2.79 37.61 -12.92
CA ILE A 41 2.48 36.19 -12.74
C ILE A 41 1.31 35.81 -13.64
N PRO A 42 1.52 34.93 -14.64
CA PRO A 42 0.42 34.46 -15.49
C PRO A 42 -0.69 33.80 -14.66
N SER A 43 -1.95 34.07 -14.98
CA SER A 43 -3.11 33.47 -14.27
C SER A 43 -3.11 31.93 -14.23
N ARG A 44 -2.51 31.29 -15.25
CA ARG A 44 -2.31 29.85 -15.35
C ARG A 44 -1.07 29.30 -14.60
N ALA A 45 -0.28 30.16 -13.94
CA ALA A 45 0.91 29.74 -13.21
C ALA A 45 0.50 29.07 -11.88
N SER A 46 0.07 27.85 -11.97
CA SER A 46 -0.32 27.01 -10.82
C SER A 46 0.16 25.59 -11.00
N GLN A 47 0.25 24.86 -9.91
CA GLN A 47 0.51 23.42 -9.83
C GLN A 47 -0.75 22.71 -9.38
N ALA A 48 -0.96 21.48 -9.86
CA ALA A 48 -1.94 20.59 -9.26
C ALA A 48 -1.55 20.28 -7.81
N VAL A 49 -2.53 20.23 -6.93
CA VAL A 49 -2.38 19.92 -5.51
C VAL A 49 -3.25 18.71 -5.21
N TYR A 50 -2.72 17.80 -4.43
CA TYR A 50 -3.41 16.59 -4.02
C TYR A 50 -3.57 16.58 -2.49
N PRO A 51 -4.71 16.10 -1.96
CA PRO A 51 -4.83 15.85 -0.54
C PRO A 51 -3.70 14.94 -0.07
N ALA A 52 -2.93 15.40 0.90
CA ALA A 52 -1.79 14.66 1.44
C ALA A 52 -1.83 14.61 2.96
N VAL A 53 -1.35 13.53 3.54
CA VAL A 53 -1.24 13.33 4.98
C VAL A 53 0.07 12.63 5.32
N GLU A 54 0.75 13.10 6.35
CA GLU A 54 1.89 12.40 6.93
C GLU A 54 1.41 11.49 8.06
N ARG A 55 1.83 10.21 8.01
CA ARG A 55 1.60 9.24 9.08
C ARG A 55 2.74 8.23 9.14
N HIS A 56 3.18 7.92 10.35
CA HIS A 56 4.28 6.96 10.59
C HIS A 56 5.60 7.33 9.86
N GLY A 57 5.85 8.63 9.63
CA GLY A 57 7.02 9.10 8.87
C GLY A 57 6.93 8.85 7.36
N LEU A 58 5.75 8.59 6.84
CA LEU A 58 5.46 8.41 5.42
C LEU A 58 4.45 9.45 4.96
N VAL A 59 4.60 9.92 3.73
CA VAL A 59 3.66 10.85 3.09
C VAL A 59 2.75 10.06 2.15
N PHE A 60 1.46 10.14 2.41
CA PHE A 60 0.42 9.58 1.57
C PHE A 60 -0.29 10.70 0.83
N PHE A 61 -0.69 10.46 -0.40
CA PHE A 61 -1.52 11.39 -1.16
C PHE A 61 -2.68 10.66 -1.82
N PHE A 62 -3.79 11.36 -1.97
CA PHE A 62 -4.94 10.88 -2.70
C PHE A 62 -4.86 11.41 -4.15
N ASN A 63 -4.99 10.50 -5.13
CA ASN A 63 -4.94 10.89 -6.55
C ASN A 63 -6.29 11.44 -7.01
N GLY A 64 -6.59 12.67 -6.64
CA GLY A 64 -7.82 13.40 -6.95
C GLY A 64 -7.87 14.73 -6.21
N ASP A 65 -8.82 15.58 -6.54
CA ASP A 65 -8.97 16.93 -5.95
C ASP A 65 -9.40 16.89 -4.48
N GLU A 66 -10.10 15.82 -4.10
CA GLU A 66 -10.56 15.55 -2.74
C GLU A 66 -10.34 14.09 -2.34
N ALA A 67 -10.13 13.85 -1.06
CA ALA A 67 -10.00 12.50 -0.53
C ALA A 67 -11.40 11.89 -0.36
N LEU A 68 -11.72 10.84 -1.13
CA LEU A 68 -13.02 10.16 -1.09
C LEU A 68 -13.17 9.23 0.14
N PHE A 69 -12.08 8.92 0.81
CA PHE A 69 -12.05 8.13 2.05
C PHE A 69 -10.81 8.52 2.88
N PRO A 70 -10.85 8.33 4.22
CA PRO A 70 -9.71 8.63 5.08
C PRO A 70 -8.53 7.69 4.77
N LEU A 71 -7.32 8.09 5.17
CA LEU A 71 -6.15 7.22 5.05
C LEU A 71 -6.43 5.85 5.68
N PRO A 72 -6.36 4.75 4.89
CA PRO A 72 -6.64 3.41 5.39
C PRO A 72 -5.70 2.99 6.51
N PHE A 73 -6.23 2.22 7.43
CA PHE A 73 -5.45 1.54 8.46
C PHE A 73 -6.12 0.20 8.82
N ILE A 74 -5.56 -0.48 9.80
CA ILE A 74 -6.09 -1.73 10.35
C ILE A 74 -7.47 -1.45 10.96
N PHE A 75 -8.48 -2.24 10.59
CA PHE A 75 -9.82 -2.11 11.16
C PHE A 75 -9.78 -2.31 12.69
N ASP A 76 -10.60 -1.53 13.39
CA ASP A 76 -10.72 -1.57 14.86
C ASP A 76 -9.40 -1.29 15.60
N ALA A 77 -8.48 -0.53 14.96
CA ALA A 77 -7.20 -0.16 15.56
C ALA A 77 -6.91 1.33 15.37
N GLU A 78 -6.43 1.96 16.43
CA GLU A 78 -5.97 3.35 16.36
C GLU A 78 -4.55 3.39 15.77
N PRO A 79 -4.30 4.18 14.71
CA PRO A 79 -2.96 4.28 14.10
C PRO A 79 -1.86 4.67 15.10
N ASP A 80 -2.17 5.52 16.08
CA ASP A 80 -1.21 6.01 17.08
C ASP A 80 -0.79 4.93 18.09
N ASP A 81 -1.51 3.81 18.16
CA ASP A 81 -1.12 2.63 18.94
C ASP A 81 0.00 1.82 18.25
N PHE A 82 0.39 2.21 17.04
CA PHE A 82 1.35 1.46 16.24
C PHE A 82 2.55 2.31 15.83
N VAL A 83 3.63 1.62 15.55
CA VAL A 83 4.83 2.17 14.94
C VAL A 83 5.16 1.36 13.68
N ALA A 84 5.64 2.06 12.67
CA ALA A 84 6.05 1.45 11.41
C ALA A 84 7.54 1.08 11.42
N ALA A 85 7.88 -0.04 10.81
CA ALA A 85 9.25 -0.30 10.38
C ALA A 85 9.54 0.47 9.09
N LYS A 86 10.83 0.58 8.72
CA LYS A 86 11.20 1.04 7.38
C LYS A 86 10.55 0.14 6.33
N PRO A 87 9.97 0.68 5.25
CA PRO A 87 9.37 -0.11 4.20
C PRO A 87 10.36 -1.13 3.60
N VAL A 88 9.80 -2.24 3.10
CA VAL A 88 10.46 -3.11 2.14
C VAL A 88 9.91 -2.74 0.78
N GLU A 89 10.78 -2.46 -0.17
CA GLU A 89 10.40 -1.96 -1.49
C GLU A 89 10.75 -2.98 -2.56
N PHE A 90 9.88 -3.13 -3.55
CA PHE A 90 10.14 -3.90 -4.75
C PHE A 90 9.30 -3.36 -5.91
N THR A 91 9.66 -3.72 -7.14
CA THR A 91 8.87 -3.41 -8.34
C THR A 91 8.27 -4.70 -8.87
N ALA A 92 6.95 -4.72 -9.01
CA ALA A 92 6.23 -5.79 -9.70
C ALA A 92 6.14 -5.46 -11.20
N ASP A 93 6.41 -6.44 -12.05
CA ASP A 93 6.32 -6.30 -13.52
C ASP A 93 4.88 -6.59 -14.00
N CYS A 94 3.91 -5.98 -13.33
CA CYS A 94 2.50 -6.07 -13.66
C CYS A 94 1.75 -4.83 -13.15
N SER A 95 0.50 -4.68 -13.61
CA SER A 95 -0.37 -3.59 -13.17
C SER A 95 -0.75 -3.73 -11.69
N TRP A 96 -0.94 -2.61 -11.00
CA TRP A 96 -1.25 -2.52 -9.58
C TRP A 96 -2.46 -3.37 -9.14
N TYR A 97 -3.50 -3.43 -9.99
CA TYR A 97 -4.69 -4.24 -9.71
C TYR A 97 -4.40 -5.75 -9.74
N MET A 98 -3.38 -6.19 -10.50
CA MET A 98 -2.94 -7.59 -10.47
C MET A 98 -2.26 -7.93 -9.15
N VAL A 99 -1.42 -7.03 -8.62
CA VAL A 99 -0.79 -7.22 -7.29
C VAL A 99 -1.85 -7.34 -6.20
N ALA A 100 -2.84 -6.44 -6.19
CA ALA A 100 -3.90 -6.46 -5.18
C ALA A 100 -4.87 -7.65 -5.36
N ALA A 101 -5.03 -8.19 -6.58
CA ALA A 101 -5.88 -9.34 -6.88
C ALA A 101 -5.44 -10.62 -6.14
N HIS A 102 -4.15 -10.76 -5.83
CA HIS A 102 -3.62 -11.90 -5.06
C HIS A 102 -4.28 -12.05 -3.69
N GLY A 103 -4.80 -10.96 -3.11
CA GLY A 103 -5.58 -11.01 -1.88
C GLY A 103 -6.92 -11.76 -2.00
N TYR A 104 -7.32 -12.16 -3.21
CA TYR A 104 -8.58 -12.84 -3.54
C TYR A 104 -8.36 -14.15 -4.29
N ASP A 105 -7.11 -14.61 -4.39
CA ASP A 105 -6.70 -15.81 -5.11
C ASP A 105 -6.36 -16.94 -4.13
N SER A 106 -7.30 -17.89 -3.98
CA SER A 106 -7.10 -19.05 -3.10
C SER A 106 -5.97 -19.97 -3.58
N GLN A 107 -5.80 -20.12 -4.90
CA GLN A 107 -4.75 -20.96 -5.47
C GLN A 107 -3.37 -20.38 -5.19
N HIS A 108 -3.23 -19.05 -5.23
CA HIS A 108 -2.00 -18.35 -4.87
C HIS A 108 -1.61 -18.60 -3.40
N PHE A 109 -2.56 -18.56 -2.47
CA PHE A 109 -2.28 -18.85 -1.07
C PHE A 109 -1.78 -20.27 -0.86
N GLU A 110 -2.32 -21.24 -1.57
CA GLU A 110 -1.92 -22.64 -1.46
C GLU A 110 -0.57 -22.91 -2.13
N THR A 111 -0.38 -22.40 -3.35
CA THR A 111 0.79 -22.74 -4.18
C THR A 111 2.02 -21.90 -3.84
N VAL A 112 1.88 -20.57 -3.76
CA VAL A 112 3.01 -19.67 -3.51
C VAL A 112 3.35 -19.60 -2.03
N HIS A 113 2.34 -19.47 -1.18
CA HIS A 113 2.56 -19.29 0.26
C HIS A 113 2.47 -20.58 1.07
N SER A 114 2.19 -21.71 0.44
CA SER A 114 2.03 -23.01 1.13
C SER A 114 1.07 -22.93 2.31
N ARG A 115 -0.11 -22.33 2.08
CA ARG A 115 -1.19 -22.18 3.06
C ARG A 115 -2.34 -23.13 2.69
N ARG A 116 -2.63 -24.12 3.51
CA ARG A 116 -3.80 -24.98 3.32
C ARG A 116 -5.02 -24.31 3.94
N LEU A 117 -5.96 -23.87 3.11
CA LEU A 117 -7.17 -23.20 3.56
C LEU A 117 -8.11 -24.22 4.25
N HIS A 118 -8.76 -23.79 5.34
CA HIS A 118 -9.75 -24.60 6.06
C HIS A 118 -11.14 -24.51 5.40
N ALA A 119 -11.42 -23.42 4.68
CA ALA A 119 -12.68 -23.17 3.98
C ALA A 119 -12.43 -22.13 2.86
N PRO A 120 -13.35 -21.97 1.92
CA PRO A 120 -13.31 -20.89 0.93
C PRO A 120 -13.15 -19.50 1.59
N LEU A 121 -12.64 -18.55 0.83
CA LEU A 121 -12.52 -17.16 1.26
C LEU A 121 -13.89 -16.59 1.62
N VAL A 122 -13.95 -15.84 2.72
CA VAL A 122 -15.10 -15.00 3.03
C VAL A 122 -14.77 -13.60 2.57
N VAL A 123 -15.57 -13.06 1.64
CA VAL A 123 -15.35 -11.74 1.06
C VAL A 123 -16.51 -10.83 1.38
N ASP A 124 -16.23 -9.60 1.80
CA ASP A 124 -17.21 -8.54 2.03
C ASP A 124 -16.67 -7.16 1.60
N CYS A 125 -17.56 -6.17 1.53
CA CYS A 125 -17.24 -4.79 1.22
C CYS A 125 -17.65 -3.90 2.40
N PRO A 126 -16.73 -3.64 3.35
CA PRO A 126 -17.04 -2.81 4.53
C PRO A 126 -17.45 -1.38 4.17
N THR A 127 -16.95 -0.87 3.06
CA THR A 127 -17.32 0.44 2.48
C THR A 127 -17.30 0.33 0.94
N PRO A 128 -17.85 1.30 0.20
CA PRO A 128 -17.73 1.32 -1.27
C PRO A 128 -16.28 1.30 -1.78
N PHE A 129 -15.34 1.81 -0.96
CA PHE A 129 -13.92 1.92 -1.30
C PHE A 129 -13.06 0.80 -0.73
N ALA A 130 -13.63 -0.11 0.04
CA ALA A 130 -12.91 -1.20 0.68
C ALA A 130 -13.53 -2.56 0.36
N ARG A 131 -12.71 -3.49 -0.14
CA ARG A 131 -13.06 -4.90 -0.30
C ARG A 131 -12.14 -5.74 0.59
N ARG A 132 -12.72 -6.68 1.34
CA ARG A 132 -12.00 -7.46 2.35
C ARG A 132 -12.19 -8.95 2.11
N SER A 133 -11.08 -9.69 2.12
CA SER A 133 -11.08 -11.15 2.17
C SER A 133 -10.57 -11.64 3.53
N THR A 134 -11.18 -12.71 4.03
CA THR A 134 -10.79 -13.35 5.30
C THR A 134 -10.75 -14.86 5.12
N TYR A 135 -9.70 -15.49 5.63
CA TYR A 135 -9.56 -16.93 5.64
C TYR A 135 -8.75 -17.43 6.82
N THR A 136 -8.90 -18.72 7.13
CA THR A 136 -8.07 -19.44 8.10
C THR A 136 -7.31 -20.54 7.38
N ALA A 137 -6.02 -20.66 7.64
CA ALA A 137 -5.17 -21.63 6.97
C ALA A 137 -4.10 -22.21 7.90
N ASP A 138 -3.65 -23.44 7.58
CA ASP A 138 -2.45 -24.01 8.16
C ASP A 138 -1.21 -23.51 7.41
N VAL A 139 -0.15 -23.25 8.15
CA VAL A 139 1.17 -22.88 7.63
C VAL A 139 1.94 -24.16 7.33
N LEU A 140 2.05 -24.57 6.07
CA LEU A 140 2.70 -25.83 5.67
C LEU A 140 4.12 -25.64 5.09
N GLY A 141 4.48 -24.43 4.68
CA GLY A 141 5.75 -24.14 4.00
C GLY A 141 6.98 -24.73 4.71
N SER A 142 7.96 -25.17 3.92
CA SER A 142 9.22 -25.73 4.40
C SER A 142 10.33 -24.69 4.55
N ALA A 143 10.11 -23.46 4.10
CA ALA A 143 11.05 -22.37 4.23
C ALA A 143 11.39 -22.09 5.70
N TYR A 144 12.59 -21.55 5.94
CA TYR A 144 13.08 -21.31 7.31
C TYR A 144 12.13 -20.41 8.11
N TYR A 145 11.59 -19.36 7.49
CA TYR A 145 10.65 -18.46 8.15
C TYR A 145 9.30 -19.14 8.47
N ASP A 146 8.79 -20.07 7.64
CA ASP A 146 7.56 -20.82 7.96
C ASP A 146 7.77 -21.75 9.15
N ARG A 147 8.94 -22.38 9.26
CA ARG A 147 9.28 -23.21 10.44
C ARG A 147 9.36 -22.38 11.71
N LEU A 148 9.93 -21.16 11.63
CA LEU A 148 9.95 -20.23 12.76
C LEU A 148 8.54 -19.75 13.11
N LEU A 149 7.71 -19.41 12.13
CA LEU A 149 6.30 -19.04 12.36
C LEU A 149 5.57 -20.15 13.09
N ARG A 150 5.62 -21.39 12.61
CA ARG A 150 4.97 -22.53 13.30
C ARG A 150 5.49 -22.72 14.71
N ARG A 151 6.78 -22.57 14.92
CA ARG A 151 7.42 -22.81 16.23
C ARG A 151 7.07 -21.74 17.27
N PHE A 152 6.97 -20.47 16.88
CA PHE A 152 6.81 -19.35 17.80
C PHE A 152 5.43 -18.70 17.74
N ALA A 153 4.83 -18.57 16.57
CA ALA A 153 3.54 -17.93 16.40
C ALA A 153 2.37 -18.93 16.42
N GLY A 154 2.57 -20.13 15.91
CA GLY A 154 1.57 -21.20 15.83
C GLY A 154 1.40 -21.76 14.42
N PRO A 155 0.83 -22.97 14.30
CA PRO A 155 0.71 -23.65 13.00
C PRO A 155 -0.44 -23.14 12.14
N THR A 156 -1.39 -22.42 12.72
CA THR A 156 -2.59 -21.91 12.04
C THR A 156 -2.64 -20.40 12.11
N VAL A 157 -3.11 -19.76 11.06
CA VAL A 157 -3.29 -18.32 10.98
C VAL A 157 -4.67 -17.96 10.42
N LYS A 158 -5.33 -16.97 11.03
CA LYS A 158 -6.47 -16.28 10.44
C LYS A 158 -5.94 -14.99 9.79
N ILE A 159 -6.11 -14.86 8.49
CA ILE A 159 -5.66 -13.70 7.72
C ILE A 159 -6.87 -12.88 7.28
N THR A 160 -6.74 -11.57 7.42
CA THR A 160 -7.66 -10.58 6.87
C THR A 160 -6.88 -9.66 5.95
N ILE A 161 -7.30 -9.55 4.71
CA ILE A 161 -6.70 -8.68 3.68
C ILE A 161 -7.78 -7.68 3.26
N THR A 162 -7.51 -6.40 3.40
CA THR A 162 -8.43 -5.35 3.00
C THR A 162 -7.78 -4.45 1.97
N THR A 163 -8.33 -4.42 0.78
CA THR A 163 -7.90 -3.52 -0.30
C THR A 163 -8.74 -2.26 -0.28
N TRP A 164 -8.09 -1.10 -0.22
CA TRP A 164 -8.71 0.22 -0.20
C TRP A 164 -8.37 0.98 -1.47
N GLY A 165 -9.40 1.50 -2.16
CA GLY A 165 -9.24 2.27 -3.40
C GLY A 165 -8.38 1.55 -4.45
N GLY A 166 -8.22 0.23 -4.31
CA GLY A 166 -7.42 -0.62 -5.18
C GLY A 166 -5.89 -0.54 -4.94
N THR A 167 -5.36 0.51 -4.35
CA THR A 167 -3.90 0.76 -4.27
C THR A 167 -3.30 0.65 -2.87
N VAL A 168 -4.10 0.55 -1.83
CA VAL A 168 -3.63 0.32 -0.46
C VAL A 168 -4.20 -1.00 0.05
N VAL A 169 -3.33 -1.93 0.41
CA VAL A 169 -3.72 -3.24 0.93
C VAL A 169 -3.25 -3.36 2.37
N VAL A 170 -4.18 -3.55 3.29
CA VAL A 170 -3.89 -3.75 4.72
C VAL A 170 -4.07 -5.22 5.06
N ILE A 171 -3.04 -5.83 5.59
CA ILE A 171 -3.03 -7.26 5.93
C ILE A 171 -2.81 -7.45 7.41
N THR A 172 -3.68 -8.23 8.04
CA THR A 172 -3.56 -8.67 9.43
C THR A 172 -3.60 -10.19 9.51
N GLY A 173 -2.59 -10.78 10.11
CA GLY A 173 -2.50 -12.20 10.41
C GLY A 173 -2.56 -12.44 11.91
N HIS A 174 -3.55 -13.22 12.36
CA HIS A 174 -3.72 -13.63 13.75
C HIS A 174 -3.29 -15.09 13.91
N PHE A 175 -2.20 -15.31 14.60
CA PHE A 175 -1.72 -16.62 15.05
C PHE A 175 -2.12 -16.84 16.52
N ALA A 176 -1.92 -18.05 17.03
CA ALA A 176 -2.19 -18.36 18.43
C ALA A 176 -1.39 -17.48 19.40
N ASN A 177 -0.12 -17.22 19.10
CA ASN A 177 0.81 -16.50 20.00
C ASN A 177 1.35 -15.18 19.43
N ALA A 178 0.91 -14.77 18.25
CA ALA A 178 1.42 -13.55 17.59
C ALA A 178 0.39 -12.94 16.66
N THR A 179 0.59 -11.67 16.38
CA THR A 179 -0.18 -10.96 15.33
C THR A 179 0.81 -10.28 14.39
N SER A 180 0.63 -10.44 13.09
CA SER A 180 1.36 -9.69 12.08
C SER A 180 0.46 -8.66 11.43
N GLN A 181 0.97 -7.45 11.19
CA GLN A 181 0.25 -6.39 10.52
C GLN A 181 1.20 -5.69 9.56
N PHE A 182 0.75 -5.48 8.34
CA PHE A 182 1.48 -4.66 7.37
C PHE A 182 0.52 -4.02 6.36
N MET A 183 0.98 -2.96 5.76
CA MET A 183 0.31 -2.25 4.69
C MET A 183 1.16 -2.35 3.44
N ILE A 184 0.53 -2.57 2.30
CA ILE A 184 1.17 -2.51 0.99
C ILE A 184 0.60 -1.30 0.28
N CYS A 185 1.47 -0.38 -0.12
CA CYS A 185 1.12 0.76 -0.94
C CYS A 185 1.60 0.49 -2.37
N LEU A 186 0.66 0.55 -3.32
CA LEU A 186 0.89 0.26 -4.72
C LEU A 186 0.92 1.56 -5.50
N ARG A 187 2.03 1.85 -6.17
CA ARG A 187 2.18 3.02 -7.02
C ARG A 187 2.37 2.58 -8.47
N PRO A 188 1.37 2.81 -9.35
CA PRO A 188 1.56 2.57 -10.78
C PRO A 188 2.68 3.45 -11.30
N VAL A 189 3.52 2.86 -12.14
CA VAL A 189 4.58 3.55 -12.88
C VAL A 189 4.44 3.25 -14.37
N GLU A 190 5.32 3.79 -15.19
CA GLU A 190 5.30 3.57 -16.64
C GLU A 190 5.44 2.08 -17.00
N ASP A 191 5.02 1.72 -18.21
CA ASP A 191 5.14 0.37 -18.79
C ASP A 191 4.40 -0.75 -18.05
N GLY A 192 3.30 -0.41 -17.36
CA GLY A 192 2.47 -1.40 -16.65
C GLY A 192 3.18 -2.07 -15.49
N LYS A 193 4.15 -1.39 -14.90
CA LYS A 193 4.84 -1.80 -13.66
C LYS A 193 4.22 -1.14 -12.45
N THR A 194 4.45 -1.73 -11.30
CA THR A 194 3.97 -1.22 -10.01
C THR A 194 5.11 -1.20 -9.00
N GLU A 195 5.39 -0.03 -8.45
CA GLU A 195 6.24 0.06 -7.25
C GLU A 195 5.42 -0.27 -6.01
N CYS A 196 5.94 -1.19 -5.23
CA CYS A 196 5.30 -1.71 -4.03
C CYS A 196 6.13 -1.32 -2.80
N GLN A 197 5.50 -0.67 -1.85
CA GLN A 197 6.08 -0.38 -0.53
C GLN A 197 5.32 -1.19 0.51
N VAL A 198 6.00 -2.11 1.19
CA VAL A 198 5.42 -2.94 2.25
C VAL A 198 5.91 -2.45 3.60
N ILE A 199 4.98 -1.98 4.42
CA ILE A 199 5.22 -1.30 5.68
C ILE A 199 4.77 -2.21 6.82
N PRO A 200 5.68 -2.92 7.51
CA PRO A 200 5.33 -3.69 8.70
C PRO A 200 5.05 -2.79 9.89
N PHE A 201 4.04 -3.12 10.69
CA PHE A 201 3.68 -2.43 11.90
C PHE A 201 3.92 -3.29 13.14
N ALA A 202 4.20 -2.64 14.26
CA ALA A 202 4.18 -3.23 15.60
C ALA A 202 3.39 -2.34 16.54
N ARG A 203 2.71 -2.93 17.54
CA ARG A 203 2.08 -2.13 18.60
C ARG A 203 3.15 -1.32 19.32
N GLN A 204 2.84 -0.07 19.63
CA GLN A 204 3.74 0.80 20.39
C GLN A 204 3.93 0.27 21.80
N ALA A 205 5.18 0.14 22.23
CA ALA A 205 5.47 -0.26 23.59
C ALA A 205 5.03 0.83 24.57
N ARG A 206 4.34 0.46 25.65
CA ARG A 206 3.88 1.42 26.67
C ARG A 206 5.00 1.82 27.64
N ASN A 207 5.91 0.89 27.92
CA ASN A 207 7.04 1.12 28.83
C ASN A 207 8.18 1.85 28.10
N PRO A 208 8.73 2.97 28.60
CA PRO A 208 9.81 3.71 27.95
C PRO A 208 11.07 2.87 27.67
N LEU A 209 11.46 1.97 28.59
CA LEU A 209 12.61 1.10 28.39
C LEU A 209 12.36 0.08 27.26
N ALA A 210 11.17 -0.50 27.21
CA ALA A 210 10.77 -1.39 26.13
C ALA A 210 10.68 -0.64 24.79
N LYS A 211 10.22 0.61 24.79
CA LYS A 211 10.19 1.48 23.61
C LYS A 211 11.59 1.72 23.06
N TRP A 212 12.56 1.89 23.92
CA TRP A 212 13.95 2.17 23.50
C TRP A 212 14.71 0.91 23.09
N LEU A 213 14.58 -0.21 23.81
CA LEU A 213 15.35 -1.44 23.59
C LEU A 213 14.64 -2.47 22.71
N LEU A 214 13.37 -2.79 23.02
CA LEU A 214 12.67 -3.92 22.41
C LEU A 214 11.95 -3.52 21.13
N GLN A 215 11.45 -2.30 21.04
CA GLN A 215 10.67 -1.86 19.89
C GLN A 215 11.48 -1.82 18.59
N PRO A 216 12.73 -1.26 18.56
CA PRO A 216 13.56 -1.29 17.37
C PRO A 216 13.88 -2.73 16.91
N LEU A 217 14.16 -3.63 17.86
CA LEU A 217 14.40 -5.04 17.59
C LEU A 217 13.15 -5.71 17.02
N THR A 218 11.98 -5.46 17.59
CA THR A 218 10.69 -5.99 17.10
C THR A 218 10.43 -5.53 15.67
N LEU A 219 10.63 -4.24 15.37
CA LEU A 219 10.45 -3.70 14.02
C LEU A 219 11.44 -4.29 13.03
N TRP A 220 12.69 -4.46 13.43
CA TRP A 220 13.73 -5.09 12.61
C TRP A 220 13.37 -6.56 12.29
N VAL A 221 12.96 -7.33 13.30
CA VAL A 221 12.51 -8.73 13.11
C VAL A 221 11.31 -8.79 12.17
N ARG A 222 10.28 -7.96 12.39
CA ARG A 222 9.11 -7.90 11.51
C ARG A 222 9.49 -7.58 10.07
N ARG A 223 10.39 -6.62 9.88
CA ARG A 223 10.89 -6.26 8.54
C ARG A 223 11.62 -7.41 7.86
N LEU A 224 12.44 -8.16 8.59
CA LEU A 224 13.12 -9.35 8.06
C LEU A 224 12.13 -10.43 7.63
N PHE A 225 11.13 -10.74 8.48
CA PHE A 225 10.09 -11.73 8.13
C PHE A 225 9.27 -11.28 6.92
N THR A 226 8.92 -10.01 6.84
CA THR A 226 8.22 -9.44 5.69
C THR A 226 9.07 -9.57 4.43
N GLY A 227 10.36 -9.24 4.48
CA GLY A 227 11.27 -9.40 3.35
C GLY A 227 11.36 -10.86 2.88
N GLY A 228 11.49 -11.82 3.81
CA GLY A 228 11.52 -13.24 3.47
C GLY A 228 10.22 -13.76 2.84
N TYR A 229 9.06 -13.26 3.30
CA TYR A 229 7.76 -13.57 2.71
C TYR A 229 7.63 -13.02 1.28
N LEU A 230 8.13 -11.81 1.04
CA LEU A 230 8.05 -11.14 -0.26
C LEU A 230 8.94 -11.74 -1.35
N VAL A 231 9.95 -12.54 -1.00
CA VAL A 231 10.77 -13.24 -2.02
C VAL A 231 9.89 -14.16 -2.88
N ALA A 232 9.05 -14.99 -2.26
CA ALA A 232 8.12 -15.85 -2.98
C ALA A 232 7.10 -15.04 -3.80
N GLU A 233 6.65 -13.90 -3.25
CA GLU A 233 5.71 -13.00 -3.92
C GLU A 233 6.32 -12.37 -5.17
N THR A 234 7.56 -11.85 -5.08
CA THR A 234 8.24 -11.24 -6.23
C THR A 234 8.54 -12.24 -7.35
N GLU A 235 8.83 -13.49 -7.01
CA GLU A 235 9.00 -14.56 -8.00
C GLU A 235 7.67 -14.90 -8.70
N ALA A 236 6.56 -14.96 -7.95
CA ALA A 236 5.23 -15.23 -8.50
C ALA A 236 4.69 -14.08 -9.37
N LEU A 237 5.02 -12.83 -9.02
CA LEU A 237 4.63 -11.60 -9.75
C LEU A 237 5.47 -11.34 -11.01
N GLY A 238 6.08 -12.36 -11.59
CA GLY A 238 7.00 -12.25 -12.72
C GLY A 238 6.50 -11.43 -13.92
N SER A 239 5.25 -11.56 -14.34
CA SER A 239 4.53 -10.63 -15.25
C SER A 239 3.09 -11.10 -15.54
N PRO A 240 2.24 -11.33 -14.54
CA PRO A 240 0.87 -11.72 -14.79
C PRO A 240 0.12 -10.57 -15.48
N ARG A 241 -0.74 -10.94 -16.46
CA ARG A 241 -1.58 -10.00 -17.19
C ARG A 241 -3.03 -10.44 -17.07
N TYR A 242 -3.92 -9.50 -16.84
CA TYR A 242 -5.35 -9.78 -16.81
C TYR A 242 -5.81 -10.30 -18.18
N ASN A 243 -6.39 -11.51 -18.18
CA ASN A 243 -6.98 -12.10 -19.37
C ASN A 243 -8.34 -12.73 -19.00
N PRO A 244 -9.45 -12.03 -19.23
CA PRO A 244 -10.77 -12.53 -18.83
C PRO A 244 -11.18 -13.85 -19.53
N ARG A 245 -10.54 -14.20 -20.63
CA ARG A 245 -10.85 -15.42 -21.39
C ARG A 245 -10.22 -16.69 -20.80
N SER A 246 -9.26 -16.55 -19.90
CA SER A 246 -8.55 -17.67 -19.26
C SER A 246 -8.96 -17.91 -17.81
N LEU A 247 -9.87 -17.10 -17.27
CA LEU A 247 -10.35 -17.25 -15.90
C LEU A 247 -11.33 -18.43 -15.78
N ILE A 248 -11.25 -19.13 -14.64
CA ILE A 248 -12.05 -20.33 -14.34
C ILE A 248 -12.89 -20.09 -13.07
N GLU A 249 -13.74 -21.05 -12.71
CA GLU A 249 -14.60 -20.94 -11.50
C GLU A 249 -13.80 -20.75 -10.21
N ALA A 250 -12.60 -21.33 -10.14
CA ALA A 250 -11.71 -21.14 -8.98
C ALA A 250 -11.23 -19.69 -8.81
N ASP A 251 -11.30 -18.86 -9.86
CA ASP A 251 -10.90 -17.44 -9.87
C ASP A 251 -12.08 -16.51 -9.53
N ARG A 252 -13.22 -17.02 -9.11
CA ARG A 252 -14.45 -16.25 -8.91
C ARG A 252 -14.25 -15.01 -8.05
N GLU A 253 -13.60 -15.14 -6.89
CA GLU A 253 -13.39 -14.01 -5.99
C GLU A 253 -12.45 -12.94 -6.59
N MET A 254 -11.51 -13.38 -7.41
CA MET A 254 -10.60 -12.50 -8.16
C MET A 254 -11.34 -11.80 -9.31
N ILE A 255 -12.24 -12.49 -10.03
CA ILE A 255 -13.11 -11.90 -11.06
C ILE A 255 -13.99 -10.80 -10.44
N GLU A 256 -14.62 -11.08 -9.30
CA GLU A 256 -15.43 -10.10 -8.58
C GLU A 256 -14.60 -8.92 -8.08
N TYR A 257 -13.34 -9.15 -7.69
CA TYR A 257 -12.41 -8.08 -7.36
C TYR A 257 -12.12 -7.17 -8.57
N PHE A 258 -11.87 -7.72 -9.76
CA PHE A 258 -11.65 -6.92 -10.97
C PHE A 258 -12.89 -6.09 -11.32
N HIS A 259 -14.09 -6.65 -11.18
CA HIS A 259 -15.33 -5.90 -11.37
C HIS A 259 -15.48 -4.78 -10.33
N TRP A 260 -15.18 -5.05 -9.07
CA TRP A 260 -15.23 -4.04 -8.02
C TRP A 260 -14.26 -2.88 -8.29
N VAL A 261 -13.01 -3.17 -8.62
CA VAL A 261 -11.99 -2.15 -8.85
C VAL A 261 -12.30 -1.29 -10.08
N ALA A 262 -12.84 -1.90 -11.13
CA ALA A 262 -13.27 -1.19 -12.35
C ALA A 262 -14.44 -0.21 -12.08
N ASN A 263 -15.26 -0.47 -11.05
CA ASN A 263 -16.42 0.33 -10.67
C ASN A 263 -16.21 1.19 -9.42
N LEU A 264 -14.96 1.37 -8.97
CA LEU A 264 -14.68 2.26 -7.85
C LEU A 264 -15.17 3.68 -8.15
N PRO A 265 -15.85 4.34 -7.17
CA PRO A 265 -16.22 5.73 -7.32
C PRO A 265 -14.99 6.61 -7.56
N ARG A 266 -15.10 7.56 -8.49
CA ARG A 266 -14.03 8.50 -8.86
C ARG A 266 -14.41 9.92 -8.46
N SER A 267 -13.42 10.77 -8.15
CA SER A 267 -13.67 12.20 -8.03
C SER A 267 -14.00 12.80 -9.41
N ALA A 268 -14.77 13.89 -9.42
CA ALA A 268 -15.25 14.53 -10.67
C ALA A 268 -14.11 14.93 -11.62
N ASN A 269 -12.91 15.18 -11.09
CA ASN A 269 -11.72 15.60 -11.84
C ASN A 269 -10.58 14.58 -11.76
N ALA A 270 -10.92 13.30 -11.58
CA ALA A 270 -9.90 12.26 -11.65
C ALA A 270 -9.16 12.34 -13.00
N GLY A 271 -7.84 12.38 -12.97
CA GLY A 271 -7.01 12.38 -14.16
C GLY A 271 -7.28 11.19 -15.08
N PRO A 272 -6.71 11.17 -16.30
CA PRO A 272 -6.94 10.10 -17.25
C PRO A 272 -6.60 8.74 -16.65
N GLU A 273 -7.34 7.72 -17.06
CA GLU A 273 -7.05 6.33 -16.69
C GLU A 273 -5.58 6.02 -16.97
N VAL A 274 -4.87 5.58 -15.96
CA VAL A 274 -3.61 4.88 -16.18
C VAL A 274 -4.01 3.50 -16.69
N ALA A 275 -4.04 3.37 -18.02
CA ALA A 275 -4.39 2.15 -18.74
C ALA A 275 -3.44 1.00 -18.44
#